data_e5ea9dbedeb9aefd22fba09361851735
#
_entry.id   e5ea9dbedeb9aefd22fba09361851735
#
_cell.length_a   1.000
_cell.length_b   1.000
_cell.length_c   1.000
_cell.angle_alpha   90.00
_cell.angle_beta   90.00
_cell.angle_gamma   90.00
#
_symmetry.space_group_name_H-M   'P 1'
#
loop_
_entity.id
_entity.type
_entity.pdbx_description
1 polymer ?
#
loop_
_entity_poly.entity_id
_entity_poly.type
_entity_poly.pdbx_seq_one_letter_code
_entity_poly.pdbx_strand_id
1 'polypeptide(L)' 'NAEMQGTILEVNVEEGDTVESGDVICVLEAMKMENDVIAELGGTVKEVAIEEGQSVNQGDPLVVLD' A
#
# COMPACT_ATOMS: atom_id res chain seq x y z
N ASN A 1 -5.70 -0.80 -4.10
CA ASN A 1 -6.70 -0.22 -3.19
C ASN A 1 -6.70 -0.96 -1.87
N ALA A 2 -7.08 -0.26 -0.82
CA ALA A 2 -7.18 -0.87 0.49
C ALA A 2 -8.33 -1.88 0.53
N GLU A 3 -8.08 -3.04 1.12
CA GLU A 3 -9.11 -4.06 1.26
C GLU A 3 -9.94 -3.85 2.52
N MET A 4 -9.42 -3.07 3.46
CA MET A 4 -10.08 -2.83 4.74
C MET A 4 -9.65 -1.48 5.29
N GLN A 5 -10.41 -0.99 6.23
CA GLN A 5 -10.11 0.26 6.91
C GLN A 5 -8.98 0.02 7.92
N GLY A 6 -8.05 0.92 7.99
CA GLY A 6 -6.95 0.80 8.95
C GLY A 6 -5.99 1.97 8.89
N THR A 7 -4.86 1.82 9.55
CA THR A 7 -3.82 2.83 9.62
C THR A 7 -2.57 2.29 8.95
N ILE A 8 -1.94 3.14 8.14
CA ILE A 8 -0.70 2.76 7.47
C ILE A 8 0.44 2.80 8.50
N LEU A 9 1.06 1.65 8.72
CA LEU A 9 2.20 1.55 9.63
C LEU A 9 3.51 1.83 8.91
N GLU A 10 3.63 1.40 7.67
CA GLU A 10 4.88 1.52 6.93
C GLU A 10 4.59 1.56 5.44
N VAL A 11 5.35 2.35 4.73
CA VAL A 11 5.27 2.42 3.26
C VAL A 11 6.64 1.98 2.73
N ASN A 12 6.65 0.94 1.91
CA ASN A 12 7.89 0.33 1.43
C ASN A 12 8.28 0.73 0.02
N VAL A 13 7.49 1.59 -0.62
CA VAL A 13 7.75 2.00 -2.01
C VAL A 13 7.70 3.51 -2.14
N GLU A 14 8.30 4.01 -3.22
CA GLU A 14 8.30 5.42 -3.56
C GLU A 14 7.96 5.57 -5.04
N GLU A 15 7.58 6.79 -5.44
CA GLU A 15 7.35 7.07 -6.86
C GLU A 15 8.60 6.72 -7.66
N GLY A 16 8.38 6.03 -8.76
CA GLY A 16 9.45 5.62 -9.64
C GLY A 16 10.04 4.25 -9.34
N ASP A 17 9.68 3.66 -8.20
CA ASP A 17 10.15 2.31 -7.88
C ASP A 17 9.51 1.29 -8.79
N THR A 18 10.26 0.22 -9.09
CA THR A 18 9.72 -0.91 -9.82
C THR A 18 9.39 -2.00 -8.81
N VAL A 19 8.18 -2.54 -8.91
CA VAL A 19 7.74 -3.62 -8.04
C VAL A 19 7.37 -4.84 -8.87
N GLU A 20 7.42 -6.00 -8.23
CA GLU A 20 7.01 -7.25 -8.85
C GLU A 20 5.79 -7.80 -8.13
N SER A 21 5.09 -8.70 -8.80
CA SER A 21 3.97 -9.39 -8.19
C SER A 21 4.41 -10.06 -6.89
N GLY A 22 3.69 -9.79 -5.81
CA GLY A 22 4.01 -10.33 -4.50
C GLY A 22 4.88 -9.44 -3.63
N ASP A 23 5.40 -8.34 -4.16
CA ASP A 23 6.19 -7.42 -3.34
C ASP A 23 5.29 -6.69 -2.34
N VAL A 24 5.81 -6.50 -1.13
CA VAL A 24 5.07 -5.77 -0.09
C VAL A 24 5.17 -4.29 -0.39
N ILE A 25 4.02 -3.67 -0.59
CA ILE A 25 3.93 -2.23 -0.88
C ILE A 25 3.88 -1.44 0.41
N CYS A 26 3.04 -1.85 1.33
CA CYS A 26 2.92 -1.17 2.61
C CYS A 26 2.37 -2.13 3.65
N VAL A 27 2.41 -1.70 4.91
CA VAL A 27 1.84 -2.46 6.02
C VAL A 27 0.68 -1.66 6.58
N LEU A 28 -0.45 -2.32 6.73
CA LEU A 28 -1.69 -1.72 7.20
C LEU A 28 -2.08 -2.37 8.52
N GLU A 29 -2.34 -1.55 9.54
CA GLU A 29 -2.87 -2.05 10.80
C GLU A 29 -4.39 -1.94 10.77
N ALA A 30 -5.05 -3.07 10.96
CA ALA A 30 -6.50 -3.11 11.05
C ALA A 30 -6.90 -4.12 12.10
N MET A 31 -7.85 -3.78 12.94
CA MET A 31 -8.36 -4.68 13.96
C MET A 31 -7.27 -5.24 14.86
N LYS A 32 -6.28 -4.41 15.21
CA LYS A 32 -5.13 -4.75 16.05
C LYS A 32 -4.18 -5.77 15.42
N MET A 33 -4.28 -5.97 14.13
CA MET A 33 -3.41 -6.88 13.40
C MET A 33 -2.68 -6.12 12.29
N GLU A 34 -1.45 -6.52 12.05
CA GLU A 34 -0.70 -5.98 10.93
C GLU A 34 -0.99 -6.81 9.69
N ASN A 35 -1.25 -6.14 8.60
CA ASN A 35 -1.53 -6.80 7.33
C ASN A 35 -0.61 -6.23 6.26
N ASP A 36 0.08 -7.10 5.54
CA ASP A 36 0.92 -6.68 4.43
C ASP A 36 0.05 -6.47 3.21
N VAL A 37 0.22 -5.32 2.57
CA VAL A 37 -0.43 -5.05 1.29
C VAL A 37 0.59 -5.33 0.21
N ILE A 38 0.28 -6.27 -0.66
CA ILE A 38 1.22 -6.68 -1.71
C ILE A 38 0.72 -6.23 -3.07
N ALA A 39 1.66 -6.12 -4.00
CA ALA A 39 1.33 -5.82 -5.39
C ALA A 39 0.78 -7.08 -6.05
N GLU A 40 -0.37 -6.96 -6.69
CA GLU A 40 -0.96 -8.09 -7.41
C GLU A 40 -0.26 -8.31 -8.75
N LEU A 41 0.20 -7.22 -9.34
CA LEU A 41 0.90 -7.26 -10.62
C LEU A 41 2.15 -6.41 -10.51
N GLY A 42 3.18 -6.79 -11.26
CA GLY A 42 4.38 -5.98 -11.33
C GLY A 42 4.15 -4.70 -12.11
N GLY A 43 4.98 -3.73 -11.88
CA GLY A 43 4.90 -2.46 -12.59
C GLY A 43 5.76 -1.40 -11.94
N THR A 44 5.64 -0.20 -12.42
CA THR A 44 6.35 0.95 -11.88
C THR A 44 5.40 1.79 -11.05
N VAL A 45 5.84 2.19 -9.87
CA VAL A 45 5.03 3.03 -8.99
C VAL A 45 4.92 4.42 -9.61
N LYS A 46 3.71 4.78 -10.00
CA LYS A 46 3.42 6.07 -10.61
C LYS A 46 3.14 7.12 -9.55
N GLU A 47 2.44 6.74 -8.51
CA GLU A 47 2.07 7.65 -7.44
C GLU A 47 1.87 6.87 -6.15
N VAL A 48 2.33 7.45 -5.06
CA VAL A 48 2.07 6.93 -3.72
C VAL A 48 1.07 7.86 -3.06
N ALA A 49 -0.12 7.35 -2.80
CA ALA A 49 -1.24 8.15 -2.29
C ALA A 49 -1.33 8.13 -0.76
N ILE A 50 -0.39 7.47 -0.09
CA ILE A 50 -0.44 7.26 1.34
C ILE A 50 0.86 7.68 2.01
N GLU A 51 0.79 7.88 3.33
CA GLU A 51 1.95 8.17 4.15
C GLU A 51 1.87 7.34 5.43
N GLU A 52 3.02 7.14 6.08
CA GLU A 52 3.05 6.47 7.36
C GLU A 52 2.18 7.23 8.36
N GLY A 53 1.39 6.48 9.11
CA GLY A 53 0.50 7.07 10.10
C GLY A 53 -0.84 7.55 9.57
N GLN A 54 -1.04 7.46 8.26
CA GLN A 54 -2.29 7.89 7.64
C GLN A 54 -3.36 6.83 7.83
N SER A 55 -4.59 7.27 8.09
CA SER A 55 -5.74 6.37 8.15
C SER A 55 -6.33 6.23 6.75
N VAL A 56 -6.70 5.02 6.39
CA VAL A 56 -7.34 4.74 5.11
C VAL A 56 -8.64 3.98 5.32
N ASN A 57 -9.55 4.12 4.36
CA ASN A 57 -10.79 3.39 4.36
C ASN A 57 -10.79 2.39 3.22
N GLN A 58 -11.68 1.42 3.33
CA GLN A 58 -11.82 0.42 2.27
C GLN A 58 -12.09 1.11 0.94
N GLY A 59 -11.35 0.72 -0.07
CA GLY A 59 -11.48 1.29 -1.41
C GLY A 59 -10.60 2.48 -1.70
N ASP A 60 -9.92 3.03 -0.69
CA ASP A 60 -9.01 4.15 -0.91
C ASP A 60 -7.79 3.70 -1.72
N PRO A 61 -7.32 4.52 -2.66
CA PRO A 61 -6.11 4.15 -3.39
C PRO A 61 -4.90 4.24 -2.47
N LEU A 62 -4.05 3.23 -2.53
CA LEU A 62 -2.81 3.20 -1.75
C LEU A 62 -1.63 3.62 -2.62
N VAL A 63 -1.44 2.92 -3.71
CA VAL A 63 -0.34 3.16 -4.64
C VAL A 63 -0.89 2.96 -6.04
N VAL A 64 -0.51 3.84 -6.95
CA VAL A 64 -0.90 3.73 -8.36
C VAL A 64 0.28 3.15 -9.12
N LEU A 65 0.05 2.05 -9.81
CA LEU A 65 1.05 1.41 -10.64
C LEU A 65 0.76 1.68 -12.10
N ASP A 66 1.83 1.72 -12.86
CA ASP A 66 1.75 1.99 -14.29
C ASP A 66 1.94 0.70 -15.09
#